data_58ab3209f47bbab4b148a14042024a72
#
_entry.id   58ab3209f47bbab4b148a14042024a72
#
_cell.length_a   1.000
_cell.length_b   1.000
_cell.length_c   1.000
_cell.angle_alpha   90.00
_cell.angle_beta   90.00
_cell.angle_gamma   90.00
#
_symmetry.space_group_name_H-M   'P 1'
#
loop_
_entity.id
_entity.type
_entity.pdbx_description
1 polymer ?
#
loop_
_entity_poly.entity_id
_entity_poly.type
_entity_poly.pdbx_seq_one_letter_code
_entity_poly.pdbx_strand_id
1 'polypeptide(L)'
;MAEQKQITILDIARRTGLSKGTVDRVLHNRGEVSRKSYDKVMKVVRELGYEPNVNASLLASRRNSTIAVLIPDAEKGTFWDVSLRGVALASEGARSLGASIVHIGYQQYDIDSFRMACSRILEVKPDGVVLAPLYRHETLMLAEALKSRGIPYVYVDTKLEEDGYLAY
;
A
#
# COMPACT_ATOMS: atom_id res chain seq x y z
N MET A 1 2.73 31.90 -14.77
CA MET A 1 1.83 30.78 -14.43
C MET A 1 1.58 30.88 -12.93
N ALA A 2 0.33 31.10 -12.50
CA ALA A 2 0.01 31.22 -11.08
C ALA A 2 0.19 29.85 -10.40
N GLU A 3 1.04 29.78 -9.37
CA GLU A 3 1.12 28.62 -8.48
C GLU A 3 -0.28 28.38 -7.90
N GLN A 4 -0.93 27.28 -8.27
CA GLN A 4 -2.15 26.83 -7.61
C GLN A 4 -1.78 26.46 -6.17
N LYS A 5 -2.14 27.32 -5.23
CA LYS A 5 -1.94 27.09 -3.81
C LYS A 5 -2.64 25.80 -3.41
N GLN A 6 -1.85 24.77 -3.09
CA GLN A 6 -2.36 23.47 -2.70
C GLN A 6 -3.19 23.61 -1.41
N ILE A 7 -4.47 23.17 -1.48
CA ILE A 7 -5.39 23.22 -0.35
C ILE A 7 -4.94 22.22 0.71
N THR A 8 -4.95 22.62 1.97
CA THR A 8 -4.49 21.83 3.11
C THR A 8 -5.63 21.47 4.06
N ILE A 9 -5.39 20.47 4.94
CA ILE A 9 -6.33 20.14 6.03
C ILE A 9 -6.63 21.36 6.91
N LEU A 10 -5.68 22.28 7.07
CA LEU A 10 -5.88 23.51 7.83
C LEU A 10 -6.86 24.46 7.14
N ASP A 11 -6.86 24.52 5.83
CA ASP A 11 -7.82 25.36 5.08
C ASP A 11 -9.23 24.79 5.21
N ILE A 12 -9.40 23.47 5.18
CA ILE A 12 -10.67 22.80 5.45
C ILE A 12 -11.12 23.06 6.89
N ALA A 13 -10.23 22.95 7.87
CA ALA A 13 -10.53 23.21 9.28
C ALA A 13 -11.02 24.64 9.49
N ARG A 14 -10.33 25.63 8.92
CA ARG A 14 -10.74 27.04 8.95
C ARG A 14 -12.12 27.25 8.33
N ARG A 15 -12.37 26.66 7.17
CA ARG A 15 -13.63 26.84 6.44
C ARG A 15 -14.81 26.12 7.10
N THR A 16 -14.55 25.00 7.77
CA THR A 16 -15.57 24.26 8.52
C THR A 16 -15.75 24.76 9.94
N GLY A 17 -14.82 25.53 10.49
CA GLY A 17 -14.81 25.91 11.92
C GLY A 17 -14.61 24.71 12.85
N LEU A 18 -14.04 23.62 12.35
CA LEU A 18 -13.75 22.42 13.13
C LEU A 18 -12.24 22.32 13.43
N SER A 19 -11.87 21.53 14.45
CA SER A 19 -10.47 21.30 14.75
C SER A 19 -9.79 20.49 13.62
N LYS A 20 -8.47 20.70 13.42
CA LYS A 20 -7.66 19.90 12.49
C LYS A 20 -7.82 18.39 12.75
N GLY A 21 -7.85 17.98 14.03
CA GLY A 21 -8.03 16.58 14.42
C GLY A 21 -9.40 16.01 14.05
N THR A 22 -10.46 16.83 14.06
CA THR A 22 -11.78 16.40 13.60
C THR A 22 -11.81 16.22 12.08
N VAL A 23 -11.21 17.15 11.34
CA VAL A 23 -11.08 17.07 9.87
C VAL A 23 -10.26 15.86 9.47
N ASP A 24 -9.13 15.62 10.14
CA ASP A 24 -8.26 14.48 9.89
C ASP A 24 -8.99 13.14 10.10
N ARG A 25 -9.76 13.01 11.20
CA ARG A 25 -10.57 11.81 11.46
C ARG A 25 -11.63 11.56 10.38
N VAL A 26 -12.28 12.62 9.88
CA VAL A 26 -13.25 12.50 8.79
C VAL A 26 -12.57 12.03 7.50
N LEU A 27 -11.46 12.66 7.12
CA LEU A 27 -10.75 12.38 5.86
C LEU A 27 -10.16 10.97 5.82
N HIS A 28 -9.73 10.45 6.97
CA HIS A 28 -9.10 9.12 7.07
C HIS A 28 -10.02 8.05 7.68
N ASN A 29 -11.30 8.36 7.86
CA ASN A 29 -12.30 7.47 8.45
C ASN A 29 -11.85 6.84 9.79
N ARG A 30 -11.22 7.66 10.66
CA ARG A 30 -10.65 7.24 11.94
C ARG A 30 -11.51 7.72 13.10
N GLY A 31 -12.04 6.77 13.89
CA GLY A 31 -12.79 7.05 15.10
C GLY A 31 -14.18 7.65 14.87
N GLU A 32 -14.92 7.83 15.95
CA GLU A 32 -16.28 8.35 15.90
C GLU A 32 -16.29 9.87 15.65
N VAL A 33 -16.97 10.27 14.58
CA VAL A 33 -17.25 11.65 14.27
C VAL A 33 -18.75 11.82 14.07
N SER A 34 -19.35 12.88 14.63
CA SER A 34 -20.78 13.13 14.46
C SER A 34 -21.13 13.28 12.97
N ARG A 35 -22.29 12.76 12.58
CA ARG A 35 -22.78 12.86 11.21
C ARG A 35 -22.76 14.31 10.68
N LYS A 36 -23.17 15.26 11.52
CA LYS A 36 -23.15 16.70 11.21
C LYS A 36 -21.74 17.20 10.86
N SER A 37 -20.73 16.79 11.61
CA SER A 37 -19.34 17.18 11.36
C SER A 37 -18.80 16.51 10.08
N TYR A 38 -19.14 15.25 9.87
CA TYR A 38 -18.77 14.50 8.66
C TYR A 38 -19.33 15.20 7.41
N ASP A 39 -20.64 15.46 7.38
CA ASP A 39 -21.30 16.08 6.23
C ASP A 39 -20.74 17.49 5.94
N LYS A 40 -20.43 18.26 7.00
CA LYS A 40 -19.82 19.61 6.88
C LYS A 40 -18.42 19.55 6.26
N VAL A 41 -17.58 18.61 6.67
CA VAL A 41 -16.24 18.43 6.12
C VAL A 41 -16.31 17.98 4.67
N MET A 42 -17.13 16.94 4.37
CA MET A 42 -17.24 16.39 3.02
C MET A 42 -17.83 17.38 2.00
N LYS A 43 -18.68 18.30 2.45
CA LYS A 43 -19.17 19.43 1.63
C LYS A 43 -18.01 20.35 1.24
N VAL A 44 -17.20 20.78 2.19
CA VAL A 44 -16.07 21.68 1.96
C VAL A 44 -14.97 21.02 1.13
N VAL A 45 -14.71 19.72 1.35
CA VAL A 45 -13.78 18.90 0.54
C VAL A 45 -14.16 18.95 -0.94
N ARG A 46 -15.46 18.75 -1.26
CA ARG A 46 -15.97 18.83 -2.64
C ARG A 46 -15.91 20.24 -3.21
N GLU A 47 -16.30 21.26 -2.43
CA GLU A 47 -16.27 22.66 -2.86
C GLU A 47 -14.87 23.16 -3.19
N LEU A 48 -13.86 22.71 -2.45
CA LEU A 48 -12.47 23.11 -2.62
C LEU A 48 -11.70 22.22 -3.61
N GLY A 49 -12.27 21.10 -4.06
CA GLY A 49 -11.54 20.11 -4.86
C GLY A 49 -10.32 19.57 -4.11
N TYR A 50 -10.45 19.36 -2.78
CA TYR A 50 -9.34 18.88 -1.99
C TYR A 50 -9.01 17.44 -2.32
N GLU A 51 -7.78 17.20 -2.74
CA GLU A 51 -7.20 15.86 -2.86
C GLU A 51 -6.19 15.66 -1.74
N PRO A 52 -6.30 14.54 -0.98
CA PRO A 52 -5.32 14.21 0.05
C PRO A 52 -3.91 14.15 -0.54
N ASN A 53 -3.00 14.99 -0.04
CA ASN A 53 -1.60 14.88 -0.41
C ASN A 53 -0.97 13.69 0.32
N VAL A 54 -1.01 12.53 -0.34
CA VAL A 54 -0.47 11.27 0.18
C VAL A 54 1.02 11.44 0.54
N ASN A 55 1.77 12.17 -0.28
CA ASN A 55 3.20 12.41 -0.07
C ASN A 55 3.44 13.23 1.22
N ALA A 56 2.67 14.28 1.46
CA ALA A 56 2.77 15.06 2.69
C ALA A 56 2.36 14.26 3.92
N SER A 57 1.37 13.38 3.81
CA SER A 57 0.93 12.48 4.88
C SER A 57 1.99 11.44 5.22
N LEU A 58 2.61 10.82 4.21
CA LEU A 58 3.70 9.86 4.37
C LEU A 58 4.95 10.51 5.00
N LEU A 59 5.34 11.69 4.53
CA LEU A 59 6.44 12.46 5.12
C LEU A 59 6.16 12.87 6.57
N ALA A 60 4.91 13.23 6.90
CA ALA A 60 4.53 13.61 8.26
C ALA A 60 4.48 12.40 9.22
N SER A 61 4.21 11.20 8.72
CA SER A 61 4.10 9.99 9.55
C SER A 61 5.45 9.50 10.07
N ARG A 62 6.57 9.91 9.48
CA ARG A 62 7.94 9.40 9.76
C ARG A 62 8.05 7.87 9.84
N ARG A 63 7.07 7.14 9.33
CA ARG A 63 7.10 5.68 9.28
C ARG A 63 7.74 5.27 7.96
N ASN A 64 8.88 4.60 8.06
CA ASN A 64 9.41 3.85 6.93
C ASN A 64 8.57 2.59 6.78
N SER A 65 7.78 2.53 5.70
CA SER A 65 7.00 1.32 5.39
C SER A 65 7.85 0.37 4.56
N THR A 66 7.73 -0.92 4.85
CA THR A 66 8.40 -1.98 4.06
C THR A 66 7.35 -2.75 3.27
N ILE A 67 7.49 -2.77 1.95
CA ILE A 67 6.66 -3.57 1.06
C ILE A 67 7.51 -4.72 0.54
N ALA A 68 7.09 -5.95 0.83
CA ALA A 68 7.73 -7.13 0.27
C ALA A 68 7.09 -7.50 -1.08
N VAL A 69 7.91 -7.86 -2.05
CA VAL A 69 7.46 -8.29 -3.38
C VAL A 69 7.93 -9.73 -3.59
N LEU A 70 6.99 -10.67 -3.65
CA LEU A 70 7.20 -12.10 -3.86
C LEU A 70 6.89 -12.45 -5.32
N ILE A 71 7.90 -12.42 -6.15
CA ILE A 71 7.86 -12.84 -7.56
C ILE A 71 9.11 -13.66 -7.89
N PRO A 72 9.08 -14.49 -8.94
CA PRO A 72 10.25 -15.30 -9.32
C PRO A 72 11.49 -14.45 -9.60
N ASP A 73 12.64 -15.03 -9.33
CA ASP A 73 13.90 -14.58 -9.92
C ASP A 73 13.85 -14.85 -11.43
N ALA A 74 14.49 -13.99 -12.21
CA ALA A 74 14.40 -14.08 -13.65
C ALA A 74 15.71 -13.70 -14.35
N GLU A 75 16.01 -14.41 -15.43
CA GLU A 75 17.05 -14.03 -16.36
C GLU A 75 16.56 -12.93 -17.29
N LYS A 76 17.51 -12.12 -17.80
CA LYS A 76 17.24 -11.04 -18.72
C LYS A 76 16.51 -11.53 -19.98
N GLY A 77 15.40 -10.88 -20.30
CA GLY A 77 14.58 -11.18 -21.47
C GLY A 77 13.48 -12.23 -21.23
N THR A 78 13.36 -12.77 -20.03
CA THR A 78 12.25 -13.66 -19.66
C THR A 78 11.04 -12.86 -19.17
N PHE A 79 9.90 -13.55 -18.97
CA PHE A 79 8.65 -12.92 -18.57
C PHE A 79 8.80 -12.08 -17.29
N TRP A 80 9.42 -12.63 -16.27
CA TRP A 80 9.57 -11.94 -14.97
C TRP A 80 10.64 -10.85 -14.94
N ASP A 81 11.56 -10.80 -15.93
CA ASP A 81 12.55 -9.72 -16.06
C ASP A 81 11.89 -8.33 -16.11
N VAL A 82 10.79 -8.21 -16.84
CA VAL A 82 10.04 -6.94 -16.94
C VAL A 82 9.49 -6.53 -15.58
N SER A 83 8.92 -7.48 -14.84
CA SER A 83 8.39 -7.24 -13.50
C SER A 83 9.49 -6.85 -12.51
N LEU A 84 10.65 -7.52 -12.54
CA LEU A 84 11.81 -7.18 -11.71
C LEU A 84 12.35 -5.78 -11.98
N ARG A 85 12.41 -5.38 -13.25
CA ARG A 85 12.77 -3.99 -13.62
C ARG A 85 11.74 -2.98 -13.09
N GLY A 86 10.45 -3.31 -13.14
CA GLY A 86 9.39 -2.52 -12.54
C GLY A 86 9.57 -2.36 -11.03
N VAL A 87 9.92 -3.44 -10.33
CA VAL A 87 10.24 -3.43 -8.88
C VAL A 87 11.43 -2.52 -8.59
N ALA A 88 12.50 -2.58 -9.41
CA ALA A 88 13.67 -1.73 -9.25
C ALA A 88 13.32 -0.24 -9.39
N LEU A 89 12.55 0.13 -10.44
CA LEU A 89 12.09 1.50 -10.65
C LEU A 89 11.18 1.98 -9.52
N ALA A 90 10.23 1.13 -9.09
CA ALA A 90 9.35 1.43 -7.96
C ALA A 90 10.14 1.65 -6.66
N SER A 91 11.23 0.91 -6.45
CA SER A 91 12.08 1.05 -5.26
C SER A 91 12.77 2.42 -5.20
N GLU A 92 13.15 2.99 -6.33
CA GLU A 92 13.71 4.35 -6.39
C GLU A 92 12.67 5.40 -6.00
N GLY A 93 11.45 5.31 -6.56
CA GLY A 93 10.35 6.22 -6.24
C GLY A 93 9.85 6.09 -4.80
N ALA A 94 9.77 4.86 -4.28
CA ALA A 94 9.26 4.57 -2.94
C ALA A 94 10.10 5.23 -1.82
N ARG A 95 11.43 5.32 -2.00
CA ARG A 95 12.32 5.96 -1.02
C ARG A 95 11.95 7.42 -0.74
N SER A 96 11.56 8.16 -1.77
CA SER A 96 11.12 9.56 -1.63
C SER A 96 9.83 9.69 -0.82
N LEU A 97 9.04 8.60 -0.73
CA LEU A 97 7.80 8.50 0.03
C LEU A 97 7.99 7.89 1.43
N GLY A 98 9.23 7.61 1.85
CA GLY A 98 9.52 6.95 3.11
C GLY A 98 9.16 5.46 3.11
N ALA A 99 9.15 4.82 1.95
CA ALA A 99 8.91 3.39 1.80
C ALA A 99 10.15 2.67 1.25
N SER A 100 10.33 1.42 1.63
CA SER A 100 11.31 0.50 1.07
C SER A 100 10.61 -0.67 0.42
N ILE A 101 11.11 -1.09 -0.74
CA ILE A 101 10.64 -2.29 -1.42
C ILE A 101 11.71 -3.36 -1.31
N VAL A 102 11.32 -4.54 -0.84
CA VAL A 102 12.21 -5.71 -0.69
C VAL A 102 11.71 -6.81 -1.62
N HIS A 103 12.49 -7.12 -2.64
CA HIS A 103 12.22 -8.29 -3.48
C HIS A 103 12.64 -9.56 -2.74
N ILE A 104 11.74 -10.51 -2.65
CA ILE A 104 11.97 -11.86 -2.14
C ILE A 104 11.75 -12.82 -3.30
N GLY A 105 12.84 -13.14 -3.98
CA GLY A 105 12.85 -14.01 -5.14
C GLY A 105 12.84 -15.47 -4.79
N TYR A 106 12.45 -16.30 -5.77
CA TYR A 106 12.46 -17.76 -5.72
C TYR A 106 12.61 -18.33 -7.13
N GLN A 107 13.02 -19.60 -7.22
CA GLN A 107 13.10 -20.29 -8.51
C GLN A 107 11.68 -20.67 -8.97
N GLN A 108 11.28 -20.21 -10.16
CA GLN A 108 9.90 -20.28 -10.67
C GLN A 108 9.30 -21.69 -10.65
N TYR A 109 10.11 -22.71 -10.91
CA TYR A 109 9.67 -24.11 -11.03
C TYR A 109 10.08 -24.99 -9.82
N ASP A 110 10.46 -24.35 -8.70
CA ASP A 110 10.86 -25.02 -7.47
C ASP A 110 9.95 -24.62 -6.32
N ILE A 111 9.07 -25.53 -5.92
CA ILE A 111 8.10 -25.34 -4.85
C ILE A 111 8.76 -25.11 -3.48
N ASP A 112 9.90 -25.76 -3.23
CA ASP A 112 10.60 -25.61 -1.94
C ASP A 112 11.29 -24.24 -1.87
N SER A 113 11.82 -23.75 -2.99
CA SER A 113 12.29 -22.38 -3.11
C SER A 113 11.16 -21.36 -2.83
N PHE A 114 9.95 -21.61 -3.35
CA PHE A 114 8.79 -20.76 -3.07
C PHE A 114 8.38 -20.81 -1.58
N ARG A 115 8.35 -21.99 -0.96
CA ARG A 115 8.05 -22.15 0.47
C ARG A 115 9.06 -21.42 1.36
N MET A 116 10.34 -21.47 1.03
CA MET A 116 11.37 -20.72 1.72
C MET A 116 11.15 -19.21 1.57
N ALA A 117 10.79 -18.75 0.38
CA ALA A 117 10.48 -17.34 0.13
C ALA A 117 9.24 -16.87 0.93
N CYS A 118 8.19 -17.69 1.02
CA CYS A 118 7.03 -17.42 1.89
C CYS A 118 7.43 -17.27 3.37
N SER A 119 8.30 -18.13 3.87
CA SER A 119 8.81 -18.03 5.24
C SER A 119 9.59 -16.73 5.47
N ARG A 120 10.43 -16.35 4.52
CA ARG A 120 11.19 -15.08 4.57
C ARG A 120 10.27 -13.84 4.60
N ILE A 121 9.13 -13.86 3.87
CA ILE A 121 8.11 -12.80 3.96
C ILE A 121 7.67 -12.61 5.42
N LEU A 122 7.35 -13.71 6.10
CA LEU A 122 6.85 -13.67 7.46
C LEU A 122 7.93 -13.25 8.50
N GLU A 123 9.21 -13.47 8.20
CA GLU A 123 10.35 -13.03 9.01
C GLU A 123 10.63 -11.52 8.84
N VAL A 124 10.53 -11.00 7.61
CA VAL A 124 10.71 -9.58 7.29
C VAL A 124 9.64 -8.71 7.97
N LYS A 125 8.45 -9.26 8.23
CA LYS A 125 7.31 -8.55 8.82
C LYS A 125 6.99 -7.24 8.08
N PRO A 126 6.70 -7.31 6.78
CA PRO A 126 6.45 -6.11 5.98
C PRO A 126 5.12 -5.46 6.37
N ASP A 127 4.97 -4.19 6.01
CA ASP A 127 3.70 -3.45 6.16
C ASP A 127 2.70 -3.79 5.05
N GLY A 128 3.15 -4.42 3.98
CA GLY A 128 2.32 -4.91 2.87
C GLY A 128 3.08 -5.86 1.96
N VAL A 129 2.34 -6.68 1.20
CA VAL A 129 2.92 -7.69 0.30
C VAL A 129 2.32 -7.57 -1.08
N VAL A 130 3.17 -7.63 -2.11
CA VAL A 130 2.79 -7.84 -3.52
C VAL A 130 3.26 -9.23 -3.89
N LEU A 131 2.38 -10.09 -4.41
CA LEU A 131 2.75 -11.48 -4.70
C LEU A 131 2.12 -12.04 -5.97
N ALA A 132 2.87 -12.87 -6.69
CA ALA A 132 2.39 -13.66 -7.81
C ALA A 132 2.04 -15.07 -7.31
N PRO A 133 0.77 -15.52 -7.41
CA PRO A 133 0.30 -16.76 -6.79
C PRO A 133 0.58 -18.00 -7.68
N LEU A 134 1.84 -18.29 -7.99
CA LEU A 134 2.21 -19.39 -8.88
C LEU A 134 1.92 -20.78 -8.29
N TYR A 135 1.99 -20.93 -6.97
CA TYR A 135 1.68 -22.17 -6.25
C TYR A 135 0.45 -21.94 -5.37
N ARG A 136 -0.71 -22.37 -5.89
CA ARG A 136 -2.01 -22.07 -5.28
C ARG A 136 -2.09 -22.40 -3.79
N HIS A 137 -1.71 -23.62 -3.41
CA HIS A 137 -1.85 -24.09 -2.03
C HIS A 137 -0.96 -23.29 -1.07
N GLU A 138 0.30 -23.14 -1.38
CA GLU A 138 1.29 -22.41 -0.59
C GLU A 138 0.95 -20.92 -0.50
N THR A 139 0.42 -20.35 -1.60
CA THR A 139 -0.04 -18.98 -1.62
C THR A 139 -1.22 -18.76 -0.68
N LEU A 140 -2.20 -19.67 -0.65
CA LEU A 140 -3.33 -19.59 0.27
C LEU A 140 -2.88 -19.69 1.73
N MET A 141 -1.91 -20.55 2.04
CA MET A 141 -1.32 -20.65 3.38
C MET A 141 -0.62 -19.33 3.77
N LEU A 142 0.12 -18.72 2.85
CA LEU A 142 0.74 -17.40 3.09
C LEU A 142 -0.33 -16.33 3.29
N ALA A 143 -1.36 -16.29 2.44
CA ALA A 143 -2.45 -15.33 2.52
C ALA A 143 -3.15 -15.39 3.90
N GLU A 144 -3.45 -16.58 4.40
CA GLU A 144 -4.03 -16.78 5.74
C GLU A 144 -3.09 -16.29 6.85
N ALA A 145 -1.80 -16.56 6.74
CA ALA A 145 -0.79 -16.06 7.68
C ALA A 145 -0.64 -14.54 7.64
N LEU A 146 -0.81 -13.89 6.48
CA LEU A 146 -0.81 -12.44 6.32
C LEU A 146 -2.08 -11.83 6.94
N LYS A 147 -3.26 -12.41 6.66
CA LYS A 147 -4.55 -12.01 7.25
C LYS A 147 -4.50 -12.06 8.78
N SER A 148 -4.02 -13.16 9.36
CA SER A 148 -3.94 -13.33 10.81
C SER A 148 -3.03 -12.30 11.49
N ARG A 149 -2.07 -11.75 10.76
CA ARG A 149 -1.14 -10.70 11.22
C ARG A 149 -1.59 -9.30 10.87
N GLY A 150 -2.72 -9.13 10.17
CA GLY A 150 -3.22 -7.85 9.69
C GLY A 150 -2.33 -7.20 8.63
N ILE A 151 -1.54 -7.99 7.88
CA ILE A 151 -0.67 -7.52 6.80
C ILE A 151 -1.46 -7.51 5.50
N PRO A 152 -1.73 -6.34 4.90
CA PRO A 152 -2.44 -6.25 3.62
C PRO A 152 -1.58 -6.82 2.49
N TYR A 153 -2.24 -7.40 1.48
CA TYR A 153 -1.55 -7.90 0.30
C TYR A 153 -2.37 -7.70 -0.98
N VAL A 154 -1.68 -7.71 -2.11
CA VAL A 154 -2.25 -7.65 -3.45
C VAL A 154 -1.67 -8.77 -4.31
N TYR A 155 -2.47 -9.26 -5.24
CA TYR A 155 -1.99 -10.18 -6.27
C TYR A 155 -1.52 -9.44 -7.50
N VAL A 156 -0.56 -10.02 -8.22
CA VAL A 156 -0.12 -9.58 -9.54
C VAL A 156 -0.09 -10.76 -10.50
N ASP A 157 -0.30 -10.50 -11.79
CA ASP A 157 -0.35 -11.46 -12.88
C ASP A 157 -1.59 -12.37 -12.83
N THR A 158 -1.87 -13.00 -11.75
CA THR A 158 -3.02 -13.90 -11.54
C THR A 158 -3.60 -13.66 -10.16
N LYS A 159 -4.91 -13.86 -10.00
CA LYS A 159 -5.58 -13.86 -8.69
C LYS A 159 -6.02 -15.26 -8.30
N LEU A 160 -6.14 -15.49 -7.01
CA LEU A 160 -6.83 -16.66 -6.46
C LEU A 160 -8.26 -16.27 -6.05
N GLU A 161 -9.17 -17.24 -6.13
CA GLU A 161 -10.53 -17.08 -5.60
C GLU A 161 -10.48 -17.27 -4.08
N GLU A 162 -10.31 -16.18 -3.38
CA GLU A 162 -10.33 -16.08 -1.92
C GLU A 162 -10.67 -14.66 -1.50
N ASP A 163 -11.10 -14.48 -0.25
CA ASP A 163 -11.39 -13.17 0.33
C ASP A 163 -10.21 -12.67 1.17
N GLY A 164 -9.78 -11.43 0.95
CA GLY A 164 -8.80 -10.82 1.86
C GLY A 164 -7.65 -10.06 1.21
N TYR A 165 -7.43 -10.19 -0.11
CA TYR A 165 -6.52 -9.31 -0.82
C TYR A 165 -7.16 -7.93 -1.06
N LEU A 166 -6.32 -6.88 -1.13
CA LEU A 166 -6.80 -5.51 -1.35
C LEU A 166 -7.10 -5.23 -2.82
N ALA A 167 -6.32 -5.79 -3.73
CA ALA A 167 -6.42 -5.58 -5.17
C ALA A 167 -5.75 -6.70 -5.96
N TYR A 168 -6.12 -6.71 -7.26
CA TYR A 168 -5.51 -7.53 -8.30
C TYR A 168 -5.33 -6.68 -9.54
#